data_590d13efa9175166424d7ea31ae8583f
#
_entry.id   590d13efa9175166424d7ea31ae8583f
#
_cell.length_a   1.000
_cell.length_b   1.000
_cell.length_c   1.000
_cell.angle_alpha   90.00
_cell.angle_beta   90.00
_cell.angle_gamma   90.00
#
_symmetry.space_group_name_H-M   'P 1'
#
loop_
_entity.id
_entity.type
_entity.pdbx_description
1 polymer ?
#
loop_
_entity_poly.entity_id
_entity_poly.type
_entity_poly.pdbx_seq_one_letter_code
_entity_poly.pdbx_strand_id
1 'polypeptide(L)' 'MMYKVSYVIVGGRHPGAIANRETPPRLGEIIELGKRRFEVIEVADLVPPRGDFAYLHVALKPISENHTLPQV' A
#
# COMPACT_ATOMS: atom_id res chain seq x y z
N MET A 1 -9.10 8.58 -14.20
CA MET A 1 -8.31 9.32 -13.21
C MET A 1 -7.06 8.55 -12.85
N MET A 2 -5.97 9.25 -12.65
CA MET A 2 -4.71 8.63 -12.31
C MET A 2 -4.37 8.92 -10.84
N TYR A 3 -4.05 7.88 -10.10
CA TYR A 3 -3.66 8.03 -8.70
C TYR A 3 -2.18 7.69 -8.60
N LYS A 4 -1.40 8.66 -8.16
CA LYS A 4 -0.01 8.41 -7.81
C LYS A 4 0.01 8.02 -6.35
N VAL A 5 0.58 6.88 -6.04
CA VAL A 5 0.50 6.32 -4.71
C VAL A 5 1.90 6.14 -4.15
N SER A 6 2.14 6.74 -2.99
CA SER A 6 3.38 6.55 -2.26
C SER A 6 3.14 5.51 -1.18
N TYR A 7 3.67 4.32 -1.36
CA TYR A 7 3.55 3.26 -0.38
C TYR A 7 4.69 3.36 0.63
N VAL A 8 4.35 3.37 1.90
CA VAL A 8 5.31 3.41 2.99
C VAL A 8 5.06 2.19 3.85
N ILE A 9 6.09 1.43 4.15
CA ILE A 9 5.95 0.19 4.88
C ILE A 9 6.31 0.42 6.34
N VAL A 10 5.34 0.20 7.23
CA VAL A 10 5.60 0.39 8.64
C VAL A 10 6.51 -0.72 9.13
N GLY A 11 7.29 -0.43 10.16
CA GLY A 11 8.26 -1.38 10.63
C GLY A 11 9.60 -1.22 9.96
N GLY A 12 9.67 -0.36 8.99
CA GLY A 12 10.85 0.32 8.60
C GLY A 12 12.00 -0.35 7.94
N ARG A 13 11.98 -1.59 7.64
CA ARG A 13 13.13 -2.14 7.00
C ARG A 13 13.00 -2.25 5.50
N HIS A 14 11.84 -2.07 5.01
CA HIS A 14 11.57 -2.23 3.58
C HIS A 14 11.51 -0.87 2.93
N PRO A 15 12.14 -0.70 1.80
CA PRO A 15 11.96 0.56 1.06
C PRO A 15 10.53 0.62 0.58
N GLY A 16 10.01 1.81 0.52
CA GLY A 16 8.69 2.00 -0.03
C GLY A 16 8.71 1.94 -1.54
N ALA A 17 7.61 2.31 -2.14
CA ALA A 17 7.49 2.30 -3.59
C ALA A 17 6.51 3.38 -4.00
N ILE A 18 6.66 3.85 -5.24
CA ILE A 18 5.71 4.78 -5.82
C ILE A 18 5.15 4.12 -7.06
N ALA A 19 3.84 4.12 -7.17
CA ALA A 19 3.19 3.49 -8.30
C ALA A 19 2.03 4.34 -8.78
N ASN A 20 1.65 4.15 -10.03
CA ASN A 20 0.47 4.79 -10.58
C ASN A 20 -0.65 3.77 -10.66
N ARG A 21 -1.84 4.18 -10.31
CA ARG A 21 -3.01 3.30 -10.34
C ARG A 21 -4.18 4.02 -10.93
N GLU A 22 -5.09 3.27 -11.51
CA GLU A 22 -6.33 3.85 -12.01
C GLU A 22 -7.41 3.87 -10.95
N THR A 23 -7.23 3.12 -9.87
CA THR A 23 -8.17 3.11 -8.76
C THR A 23 -7.40 3.33 -7.48
N PRO A 24 -8.00 4.01 -6.49
CA PRO A 24 -7.29 4.25 -5.24
C PRO A 24 -7.19 2.97 -4.42
N PRO A 25 -6.10 2.81 -3.67
CA PRO A 25 -6.03 1.70 -2.73
C PRO A 25 -7.08 1.82 -1.65
N ARG A 26 -7.48 0.70 -1.07
CA ARG A 26 -8.49 0.67 -0.03
C ARG A 26 -7.92 0.05 1.23
N LEU A 27 -8.46 0.47 2.37
CA LEU A 27 -8.09 -0.15 3.63
C LEU A 27 -8.35 -1.65 3.56
N GLY A 28 -7.39 -2.43 4.01
CA GLY A 28 -7.51 -3.88 4.00
C GLY A 28 -7.11 -4.54 2.70
N GLU A 29 -6.86 -3.75 1.67
CA GLU A 29 -6.44 -4.32 0.39
C GLU A 29 -5.06 -4.97 0.55
N ILE A 30 -4.83 -6.06 -0.18
CA ILE A 30 -3.54 -6.73 -0.18
C ILE A 30 -2.76 -6.24 -1.38
N ILE A 31 -1.56 -5.73 -1.12
CA ILE A 31 -0.69 -5.20 -2.16
C ILE A 31 0.55 -6.09 -2.23
N GLU A 32 0.92 -6.46 -3.43
CA GLU A 32 2.13 -7.25 -3.62
C GLU A 32 3.23 -6.35 -4.15
N LEU A 33 4.33 -6.27 -3.43
CA LEU A 33 5.49 -5.50 -3.84
C LEU A 33 6.68 -6.44 -3.86
N GLY A 34 7.28 -6.61 -5.02
CA GLY A 34 8.30 -7.61 -5.19
C GLY A 34 7.70 -8.97 -4.95
N LYS A 35 8.26 -9.71 -4.02
CA LYS A 35 7.75 -11.03 -3.70
C LYS A 35 7.05 -11.07 -2.37
N ARG A 36 6.74 -9.90 -1.82
CA ARG A 36 6.14 -9.84 -0.50
C ARG A 36 4.75 -9.25 -0.60
N ARG A 37 3.93 -9.59 0.37
CA ARG A 37 2.55 -9.13 0.44
C ARG A 37 2.36 -8.26 1.65
N PHE A 38 1.54 -7.24 1.48
CA PHE A 38 1.33 -6.24 2.51
C PHE A 38 -0.14 -5.91 2.56
N GLU A 39 -0.58 -5.43 3.70
CA GLU A 39 -1.96 -4.98 3.87
C GLU A 39 -1.99 -3.48 4.00
N VAL A 40 -2.92 -2.84 3.33
CA VAL A 40 -3.14 -1.39 3.42
C VAL A 40 -3.79 -1.09 4.76
N ILE A 41 -3.12 -0.28 5.58
CA ILE A 41 -3.64 0.07 6.90
C ILE A 41 -3.95 1.55 7.02
N GLU A 42 -3.56 2.36 6.05
CA GLU A 42 -3.88 3.79 6.07
C GLU A 42 -3.85 4.33 4.66
N VAL A 43 -4.81 5.18 4.33
CA VAL A 43 -4.84 5.88 3.05
C VAL A 43 -5.12 7.35 3.35
N ALA A 44 -4.26 8.23 2.87
CA ALA A 44 -4.41 9.65 3.10
C ALA A 44 -4.11 10.43 1.82
N ASP A 45 -4.81 11.52 1.62
CA ASP A 45 -4.54 12.40 0.48
C ASP A 45 -3.34 13.27 0.79
N LEU A 46 -2.31 13.18 -0.03
CA LEU A 46 -1.22 14.14 0.04
C LEU A 46 -1.56 15.38 -0.77
N VAL A 47 -2.12 15.15 -1.95
CA VAL A 47 -2.63 16.21 -2.78
C VAL A 47 -4.04 15.80 -3.13
N PRO A 48 -5.04 16.59 -2.77
CA PRO A 48 -6.42 16.24 -3.08
C PRO A 48 -6.65 16.11 -4.57
N PRO A 49 -7.63 15.34 -4.98
CA PRO A 49 -7.91 15.16 -6.40
C PRO A 49 -8.13 16.49 -7.11
N ARG A 50 -7.54 16.58 -8.29
CA ARG A 50 -7.62 17.79 -9.07
C ARG A 50 -7.59 17.38 -10.52
N GLY A 51 -8.67 17.61 -11.23
CA GLY A 51 -8.76 17.13 -12.60
C GLY A 51 -8.65 15.63 -12.60
N ASP A 52 -7.65 15.13 -13.33
CA ASP A 52 -7.46 13.69 -13.47
C ASP A 52 -6.37 13.14 -12.58
N PHE A 53 -5.98 13.85 -11.55
CA PHE A 53 -4.78 13.49 -10.80
C PHE A 53 -5.04 13.56 -9.31
N ALA A 54 -4.51 12.60 -8.58
CA ALA A 54 -4.49 12.62 -7.13
C ALA A 54 -3.19 11.98 -6.65
N TYR A 55 -2.72 12.41 -5.49
CA TYR A 55 -1.51 11.87 -4.91
C TYR A 55 -1.86 11.36 -3.52
N LEU A 56 -1.62 10.08 -3.29
CA LEU A 56 -2.01 9.41 -2.06
C LEU A 56 -0.81 8.88 -1.31
N HIS A 57 -0.90 8.95 0.00
CA HIS A 57 0.03 8.28 0.89
C HIS A 57 -0.66 7.04 1.42
N VAL A 58 -0.01 5.89 1.29
CA VAL A 58 -0.60 4.63 1.71
C VAL A 58 0.38 3.90 2.61
N ALA A 59 -0.04 3.61 3.83
CA ALA A 59 0.79 2.86 4.76
C ALA A 59 0.45 1.38 4.66
N LEU A 60 1.48 0.58 4.62
CA LEU A 60 1.37 -0.86 4.48
C LEU A 60 2.02 -1.54 5.66
N LYS A 61 1.48 -2.69 6.05
CA LYS A 61 2.17 -3.54 7.01
C LYS A 61 2.45 -4.90 6.37
N PRO A 62 3.58 -5.51 6.69
CA PRO A 62 3.88 -6.82 6.12
C PRO A 62 2.89 -7.87 6.60
N ILE A 63 2.57 -8.82 5.73
CA ILE A 63 1.76 -9.96 6.08
C ILE A 63 2.68 -11.14 6.26
N SER A 64 2.57 -11.77 7.44
CA SER A 64 3.37 -12.94 7.68
C SER A 64 2.87 -14.08 6.81
N GLU A 65 3.81 -14.71 6.10
CA GLU A 65 3.41 -15.73 5.22
C GLU A 65 3.68 -17.09 5.75
N ASN A 66 4.27 -17.16 6.87
CA ASN A 66 4.58 -18.46 7.30
C ASN A 66 3.71 -18.86 8.38
N HIS A 67 2.71 -18.35 8.51
CA HIS A 67 1.93 -18.69 9.43
C HIS A 67 1.32 -19.88 9.16
N THR A 68 1.66 -20.42 9.04
CA THR A 68 1.14 -21.48 8.75
C THR A 68 0.90 -22.29 9.80
N LEU A 69 0.78 -22.20 10.23
CA LEU A 69 0.56 -22.91 10.85
C LEU A 69 0.46 -23.25 11.82
N PRO A 70 0.15 -23.34 12.22
CA PRO A 70 0.07 -23.64 13.12
C PRO A 70 0.06 -24.32 13.72
N GLN A 71 0.10 -24.33 13.77
CA GLN A 71 0.11 -24.85 14.05
C GLN A 71 -0.07 -25.38 14.80
N VAL A 72 -0.24 -25.55 15.01
CA VAL A 72 -0.38 -26.01 15.57
C VAL A 72 -0.35 -26.13 16.07
#